data_46e519e424568a10ef28da4d843a04a1
#
_entry.id   46e519e424568a10ef28da4d843a04a1
#
_cell.length_a   1.000
_cell.length_b   1.000
_cell.length_c   1.000
_cell.angle_alpha   90.00
_cell.angle_beta   90.00
_cell.angle_gamma   90.00
#
_symmetry.space_group_name_H-M   'P 1'
#
loop_
_entity.id
_entity.type
_entity.pdbx_description
1 polymer ?
#
loop_
_entity_poly.entity_id
_entity_poly.type
_entity_poly.pdbx_seq_one_letter_code
_entity_poly.pdbx_strand_id
1 'polypeptide(L)'
;GSTIIRKGVKMDNLCQVAHNVEIGRNTVMAAMAGVAGSSKLGEHCILGGQVGIAGHLTVADNSSFGAQTGLIGNVKKPGQSFFGTPAIPYMEYMRSYAQFKKAGK
;
A
#
# COMPACT_ATOMS: atom_id res chain seq x y z
N GLY A 1 -1.98 -20.24 9.50
CA GLY A 1 -1.45 -19.21 10.33
C GLY A 1 -2.47 -18.18 10.71
N SER A 2 -2.03 -17.21 11.47
CA SER A 2 -2.88 -16.18 12.03
C SER A 2 -2.68 -14.85 11.32
N THR A 3 -3.76 -14.06 11.26
CA THR A 3 -3.69 -12.66 10.88
C THR A 3 -3.46 -11.84 12.15
N ILE A 4 -2.47 -10.94 12.12
CA ILE A 4 -2.07 -10.15 13.28
C ILE A 4 -2.19 -8.69 12.96
N ILE A 5 -3.00 -7.98 13.75
CA ILE A 5 -3.16 -6.52 13.62
C ILE A 5 -2.58 -5.90 14.89
N ARG A 6 -1.50 -5.14 14.73
CA ARG A 6 -0.77 -4.58 15.85
C ARG A 6 -1.46 -3.36 16.44
N LYS A 7 -0.93 -2.87 17.57
CA LYS A 7 -1.51 -1.76 18.32
C LYS A 7 -1.54 -0.49 17.48
N GLY A 8 -2.63 0.27 17.62
CA GLY A 8 -2.76 1.59 17.00
C GLY A 8 -3.16 1.57 15.54
N VAL A 9 -3.41 0.40 14.95
CA VAL A 9 -3.88 0.31 13.57
C VAL A 9 -5.29 0.89 13.50
N LYS A 10 -5.53 1.71 12.47
CA LYS A 10 -6.85 2.28 12.19
C LYS A 10 -7.30 1.86 10.81
N MET A 11 -8.48 1.28 10.73
CA MET A 11 -9.08 0.85 9.48
C MET A 11 -10.45 1.48 9.31
N ASP A 12 -10.67 2.10 8.17
CA ASP A 12 -11.98 2.63 7.80
C ASP A 12 -12.86 1.49 7.25
N ASN A 13 -14.04 1.84 6.77
CA ASN A 13 -15.05 0.86 6.35
C ASN A 13 -14.60 0.04 5.15
N LEU A 14 -15.07 -1.21 5.12
CA LEU A 14 -14.91 -2.10 3.98
C LEU A 14 -13.45 -2.45 3.65
N CYS A 15 -12.56 -2.36 4.65
CA CYS A 15 -11.21 -2.86 4.48
C CYS A 15 -11.19 -4.39 4.54
N GLN A 16 -10.35 -5.00 3.72
CA GLN A 16 -10.16 -6.44 3.70
C GLN A 16 -8.75 -6.79 4.13
N VAL A 17 -8.63 -7.62 5.15
CA VAL A 17 -7.34 -8.16 5.59
C VAL A 17 -7.45 -9.67 5.51
N ALA A 18 -6.69 -10.27 4.62
CA ALA A 18 -6.80 -11.69 4.35
C ALA A 18 -6.02 -12.55 5.37
N HIS A 19 -5.94 -13.84 5.11
CA HIS A 19 -5.29 -14.78 6.00
C HIS A 19 -3.77 -14.55 6.07
N ASN A 20 -3.18 -14.82 7.22
CA ASN A 20 -1.73 -14.78 7.43
C ASN A 20 -1.11 -13.40 7.15
N VAL A 21 -1.89 -12.34 7.31
CA VAL A 21 -1.42 -10.96 7.12
C VAL A 21 -0.95 -10.40 8.46
N GLU A 22 0.10 -9.60 8.43
CA GLU A 22 0.51 -8.82 9.60
C GLU A 22 0.45 -7.33 9.25
N ILE A 23 -0.27 -6.56 10.07
CA ILE A 23 -0.34 -5.10 9.94
C ILE A 23 0.45 -4.49 11.09
N GLY A 24 1.50 -3.77 10.77
CA GLY A 24 2.38 -3.15 11.77
C GLY A 24 1.72 -2.02 12.53
N ARG A 25 2.32 -1.63 13.65
CA ARG A 25 1.77 -0.62 14.56
C ARG A 25 1.46 0.68 13.85
N ASN A 26 0.36 1.31 14.24
CA ASN A 26 -0.04 2.65 13.82
C ASN A 26 -0.19 2.81 12.31
N THR A 27 -0.38 1.72 11.58
CA THR A 27 -0.72 1.77 10.16
C THR A 27 -2.16 2.21 10.02
N VAL A 28 -2.43 3.05 9.02
CA VAL A 28 -3.76 3.57 8.73
C VAL A 28 -4.22 3.06 7.38
N MET A 29 -5.42 2.52 7.32
CA MET A 29 -6.02 2.04 6.09
C MET A 29 -7.33 2.78 5.86
N ALA A 30 -7.41 3.53 4.77
CA ALA A 30 -8.64 4.21 4.38
C ALA A 30 -9.65 3.22 3.78
N ALA A 31 -10.84 3.70 3.49
CA ALA A 31 -11.95 2.84 3.07
C ALA A 31 -11.61 1.98 1.85
N MET A 32 -12.06 0.74 1.90
CA MET A 32 -11.94 -0.21 0.80
C MET A 32 -10.49 -0.59 0.45
N ALA A 33 -9.53 -0.30 1.32
CA ALA A 33 -8.17 -0.81 1.15
C ALA A 33 -8.15 -2.30 1.44
N GLY A 34 -7.29 -3.03 0.76
CA GLY A 34 -7.21 -4.47 0.92
C GLY A 34 -5.78 -4.98 0.93
N VAL A 35 -5.52 -5.98 1.77
CA VAL A 35 -4.23 -6.64 1.86
C VAL A 35 -4.45 -8.13 1.64
N ALA A 36 -3.86 -8.66 0.57
CA ALA A 36 -4.02 -10.05 0.22
C ALA A 36 -3.18 -10.96 1.12
N GLY A 37 -3.43 -12.26 1.05
CA GLY A 37 -2.89 -13.23 1.98
C GLY A 37 -1.37 -13.25 2.10
N SER A 38 -0.90 -13.50 3.30
CA SER A 38 0.52 -13.69 3.63
C SER A 38 1.40 -12.47 3.41
N SER A 39 0.81 -11.29 3.29
CA SER A 39 1.57 -10.04 3.19
C SER A 39 1.80 -9.44 4.57
N LYS A 40 2.90 -8.69 4.70
CA LYS A 40 3.29 -8.03 5.95
C LYS A 40 3.52 -6.56 5.70
N LEU A 41 2.76 -5.72 6.37
CA LEU A 41 2.96 -4.27 6.37
C LEU A 41 3.78 -3.88 7.59
N GLY A 42 4.74 -2.99 7.41
CA GLY A 42 5.52 -2.43 8.51
C GLY A 42 4.71 -1.47 9.36
N GLU A 43 5.40 -0.73 10.21
CA GLU A 43 4.80 0.25 11.11
C GLU A 43 4.57 1.58 10.39
N HIS A 44 3.56 2.32 10.83
CA HIS A 44 3.26 3.66 10.34
C HIS A 44 3.08 3.74 8.83
N CYS A 45 2.53 2.70 8.21
CA CYS A 45 2.18 2.74 6.80
C CYS A 45 0.84 3.45 6.61
N ILE A 46 0.65 4.06 5.45
CA ILE A 46 -0.59 4.74 5.10
C ILE A 46 -1.11 4.18 3.78
N LEU A 47 -2.27 3.55 3.83
CA LEU A 47 -2.95 3.05 2.64
C LEU A 47 -4.16 3.95 2.36
N GLY A 48 -4.11 4.68 1.26
CA GLY A 48 -5.25 5.49 0.81
C GLY A 48 -6.43 4.63 0.41
N GLY A 49 -7.53 5.27 0.07
CA GLY A 49 -8.75 4.55 -0.31
C GLY A 49 -8.53 3.62 -1.50
N GLN A 50 -9.10 2.43 -1.43
CA GLN A 50 -9.05 1.47 -2.53
C GLN A 50 -7.64 1.00 -2.90
N VAL A 51 -6.67 1.13 -2.01
CA VAL A 51 -5.33 0.59 -2.23
C VAL A 51 -5.38 -0.93 -2.13
N GLY A 52 -4.71 -1.59 -3.05
CA GLY A 52 -4.59 -3.05 -3.03
C GLY A 52 -3.13 -3.47 -2.86
N ILE A 53 -2.86 -4.33 -1.90
CA ILE A 53 -1.55 -4.93 -1.67
C ILE A 53 -1.64 -6.40 -2.07
N ALA A 54 -0.84 -6.82 -3.04
CA ALA A 54 -0.86 -8.20 -3.50
C ALA A 54 -0.37 -9.16 -2.42
N GLY A 55 -0.57 -10.45 -2.63
CA GLY A 55 -0.18 -11.48 -1.66
C GLY A 55 1.32 -11.68 -1.58
N HIS A 56 1.76 -12.18 -0.42
CA HIS A 56 3.15 -12.57 -0.16
C HIS A 56 4.16 -11.42 -0.29
N LEU A 57 3.73 -10.19 -0.01
CA LEU A 57 4.60 -9.03 -0.05
C LEU A 57 5.06 -8.64 1.34
N THR A 58 6.23 -8.02 1.41
CA THR A 58 6.74 -7.37 2.62
C THR A 58 6.93 -5.90 2.30
N VAL A 59 6.33 -5.05 3.13
CA VAL A 59 6.32 -3.60 2.93
C VAL A 59 7.03 -2.94 4.11
N ALA A 60 8.07 -2.17 3.80
CA ALA A 60 8.88 -1.50 4.83
C ALA A 60 8.09 -0.44 5.58
N ASP A 61 8.59 -0.07 6.76
CA ASP A 61 7.97 0.93 7.62
C ASP A 61 7.83 2.28 6.92
N ASN A 62 6.85 3.04 7.32
CA ASN A 62 6.62 4.41 6.85
C ASN A 62 6.39 4.49 5.34
N SER A 63 5.84 3.46 4.75
CA SER A 63 5.44 3.46 3.34
C SER A 63 4.06 4.06 3.17
N SER A 64 3.87 4.87 2.15
CA SER A 64 2.59 5.52 1.87
C SER A 64 2.12 5.19 0.47
N PHE A 65 0.82 4.96 0.35
CA PHE A 65 0.21 4.61 -0.94
C PHE A 65 -0.98 5.54 -1.19
N GLY A 66 -0.93 6.29 -2.28
CA GLY A 66 -2.05 7.13 -2.68
C GLY A 66 -3.27 6.30 -3.07
N ALA A 67 -4.43 6.94 -3.15
CA ALA A 67 -5.67 6.23 -3.44
C ALA A 67 -5.58 5.42 -4.73
N GLN A 68 -6.19 4.24 -4.72
CA GLN A 68 -6.27 3.32 -5.86
C GLN A 68 -4.91 2.76 -6.32
N THR A 69 -3.89 2.89 -5.50
CA THR A 69 -2.59 2.29 -5.80
C THR A 69 -2.65 0.77 -5.69
N GLY A 70 -2.11 0.09 -6.67
CA GLY A 70 -1.96 -1.37 -6.65
C GLY A 70 -0.50 -1.76 -6.52
N LEU A 71 -0.12 -2.36 -5.40
CA LEU A 71 1.25 -2.79 -5.16
C LEU A 71 1.40 -4.27 -5.50
N ILE A 72 2.35 -4.59 -6.38
CA ILE A 72 2.59 -5.98 -6.81
C ILE A 72 3.99 -6.47 -6.48
N GLY A 73 4.83 -5.66 -5.86
CA GLY A 73 6.19 -6.05 -5.49
C GLY A 73 6.54 -5.59 -4.09
N ASN A 74 7.58 -6.18 -3.52
CA ASN A 74 8.04 -5.83 -2.19
C ASN A 74 8.54 -4.38 -2.12
N VAL A 75 8.35 -3.75 -0.96
CA VAL A 75 8.92 -2.45 -0.66
C VAL A 75 9.97 -2.66 0.41
N LYS A 76 11.24 -2.58 0.01
CA LYS A 76 12.37 -2.89 0.90
C LYS A 76 12.89 -1.67 1.64
N LYS A 77 12.72 -0.49 1.08
CA LYS A 77 13.25 0.75 1.61
C LYS A 77 12.17 1.53 2.34
N PRO A 78 12.36 1.88 3.61
CA PRO A 78 11.33 2.64 4.36
C PRO A 78 11.19 4.07 3.86
N GLY A 79 10.07 4.68 4.21
CA GLY A 79 9.83 6.09 3.98
C GLY A 79 9.50 6.48 2.55
N GLN A 80 9.10 5.55 1.71
CA GLN A 80 8.75 5.85 0.31
C GLN A 80 7.26 6.06 0.13
N SER A 81 6.92 6.88 -0.87
CA SER A 81 5.54 7.09 -1.30
C SER A 81 5.34 6.54 -2.69
N PHE A 82 4.19 5.92 -2.90
CA PHE A 82 3.85 5.25 -4.16
C PHE A 82 2.51 5.74 -4.68
N PHE A 83 2.33 5.66 -5.99
CA PHE A 83 1.10 6.04 -6.63
C PHE A 83 0.91 5.25 -7.93
N GLY A 84 -0.33 4.91 -8.24
CA GLY A 84 -0.65 4.26 -9.50
C GLY A 84 -0.72 2.74 -9.43
N THR A 85 -1.02 2.12 -10.54
CA THR A 85 -1.16 0.68 -10.66
C THR A 85 -0.49 0.22 -11.95
N PRO A 86 0.55 -0.61 -11.89
CA PRO A 86 1.26 -1.02 -10.67
C PRO A 86 2.02 0.15 -10.05
N ALA A 87 2.19 0.10 -8.73
CA ALA A 87 2.78 1.22 -7.99
C ALA A 87 4.27 1.37 -8.29
N ILE A 88 4.65 2.60 -8.56
CA ILE A 88 6.05 3.01 -8.67
C ILE A 88 6.26 4.22 -7.77
N PRO A 89 7.50 4.59 -7.45
CA PRO A 89 7.76 5.76 -6.62
C PRO A 89 7.07 7.01 -7.15
N TYR A 90 6.57 7.84 -6.24
CA TYR A 90 5.67 8.95 -6.58
C TYR A 90 6.24 9.90 -7.64
N MET A 91 7.45 10.39 -7.43
CA MET A 91 8.05 11.36 -8.37
C MET A 91 8.30 10.72 -9.73
N GLU A 92 8.71 9.47 -9.76
CA GLU A 92 8.86 8.72 -11.01
C GLU A 92 7.53 8.60 -11.73
N TYR A 93 6.46 8.27 -10.99
CA TYR A 93 5.13 8.20 -11.58
C TYR A 93 4.72 9.54 -12.19
N MET A 94 4.89 10.63 -11.45
CA MET A 94 4.46 11.95 -11.91
C MET A 94 5.21 12.39 -13.16
N ARG A 95 6.51 12.13 -13.22
CA ARG A 95 7.30 12.42 -14.43
C ARG A 95 6.85 11.58 -15.61
N SER A 96 6.62 10.29 -15.39
CA SER A 96 6.17 9.38 -16.44
C SER A 96 4.78 9.76 -16.94
N TYR A 97 3.89 10.10 -16.03
CA TYR A 97 2.53 10.50 -16.38
C TYR A 97 2.52 11.79 -17.19
N ALA A 98 3.38 12.75 -16.83
CA ALA A 98 3.53 14.00 -17.62
C ALA A 98 3.95 13.71 -19.05
N GLN A 99 4.87 12.78 -19.26
CA GLN A 99 5.29 12.37 -20.60
C GLN A 99 4.15 11.68 -21.35
N PHE A 100 3.42 10.82 -20.66
CA PHE A 100 2.25 10.14 -21.26
C PHE A 100 1.22 11.17 -21.74
N LYS A 101 0.91 12.16 -20.93
CA LYS A 101 -0.02 13.23 -21.32
C LYS A 101 0.49 14.02 -22.52
N LYS A 102 1.77 14.33 -22.54
CA LYS A 102 2.38 15.03 -23.66
C LYS A 102 2.26 14.23 -24.96
N ALA A 103 2.57 12.94 -24.88
CA ALA A 103 2.54 12.07 -26.04
C ALA A 103 1.13 11.93 -26.63
N GLY A 104 0.10 12.12 -25.82
CA GLY A 104 -1.27 11.99 -26.24
C GLY A 104 -1.86 13.23 -26.92
N LYS A 105 -1.09 14.29 -27.00
CA LYS A 105 -1.57 15.55 -27.60
C LYS A 105 -1.33 15.63 -29.10
#